data_3d2b2315ec3460aa19e08252bad2904e
#
_entry.id   3d2b2315ec3460aa19e08252bad2904e
#
_cell.length_a   1.000
_cell.length_b   1.000
_cell.length_c   1.000
_cell.angle_alpha   90.00
_cell.angle_beta   90.00
_cell.angle_gamma   90.00
#
_symmetry.space_group_name_H-M   'P 1'
#
loop_
_entity.id
_entity.type
_entity.pdbx_description
1 polymer ?
#
loop_
_entity_poly.entity_id
_entity_poly.type
_entity_poly.pdbx_seq_one_letter_code
_entity_poly.pdbx_strand_id
1 'polypeptide(L)'
;MVIDLKRCIGCYGCQIACKAEHGSRPGTTYARVVRREWGTFPDVRRLSVPVLCMHCKNPPCVPVCPTGASQKREADGIVFVDADVCVGCRACVMSCPYGARYFQDDERNYFGGEDNAYERRRYAAHALGVVEKCDFCRHRLAEGKEPACSANCMCKARTFGDLDDPSSEISRLIREQGGFQLNPELGTDPSVYYLPPDR
;
A
#
# COMPACT_ATOMS: atom_id res chain seq x y z
N MET A 1 -1.85 -9.54 3.48
CA MET A 1 -0.48 -9.13 3.92
C MET A 1 -0.46 -8.95 5.43
N VAL A 2 0.62 -9.37 6.10
CA VAL A 2 0.85 -9.13 7.53
C VAL A 2 2.06 -8.21 7.69
N ILE A 3 1.98 -7.26 8.61
CA ILE A 3 3.04 -6.30 8.95
C ILE A 3 3.36 -6.43 10.44
N ASP A 4 4.55 -6.89 10.76
CA ASP A 4 5.04 -7.05 12.12
C ASP A 4 5.66 -5.72 12.61
N LEU A 5 4.97 -5.06 13.55
CA LEU A 5 5.41 -3.77 14.08
C LEU A 5 6.62 -3.90 15.03
N LYS A 6 6.83 -5.07 15.63
CA LYS A 6 8.00 -5.35 16.46
C LYS A 6 9.28 -5.41 15.61
N ARG A 7 9.19 -6.03 14.41
CA ARG A 7 10.32 -6.16 13.50
C ARG A 7 10.58 -4.90 12.66
N CYS A 8 9.59 -4.00 12.56
CA CYS A 8 9.69 -2.80 11.74
C CYS A 8 10.57 -1.73 12.39
N ILE A 9 11.78 -1.52 11.88
CA ILE A 9 12.71 -0.47 12.35
C ILE A 9 12.49 0.90 11.70
N GLY A 10 11.51 1.03 10.80
CA GLY A 10 11.24 2.31 10.12
C GLY A 10 12.33 2.76 9.14
N CYS A 11 13.02 1.83 8.49
CA CYS A 11 14.13 2.13 7.55
C CYS A 11 13.69 2.70 6.21
N TYR A 12 12.39 2.79 5.92
CA TYR A 12 11.80 3.20 4.62
C TYR A 12 12.17 2.32 3.41
N GLY A 13 12.87 1.21 3.58
CA GLY A 13 13.24 0.31 2.49
C GLY A 13 12.05 -0.16 1.64
N CYS A 14 10.91 -0.46 2.28
CA CYS A 14 9.67 -0.82 1.58
C CYS A 14 9.10 0.33 0.73
N GLN A 15 9.26 1.57 1.17
CA GLN A 15 8.84 2.77 0.44
C GLN A 15 9.70 2.99 -0.80
N ILE A 16 11.02 2.88 -0.65
CA ILE A 16 11.97 3.01 -1.76
C ILE A 16 11.79 1.88 -2.77
N ALA A 17 11.66 0.63 -2.30
CA ALA A 17 11.44 -0.52 -3.18
C ALA A 17 10.13 -0.36 -3.98
N CYS A 18 9.05 0.12 -3.35
CA CYS A 18 7.78 0.38 -4.03
C CYS A 18 7.93 1.50 -5.08
N LYS A 19 8.63 2.58 -4.72
CA LYS A 19 8.93 3.68 -5.64
C LYS A 19 9.76 3.22 -6.85
N ALA A 20 10.80 2.45 -6.62
CA ALA A 20 11.65 1.91 -7.69
C ALA A 20 10.89 0.93 -8.59
N GLU A 21 10.04 0.09 -8.02
CA GLU A 21 9.25 -0.89 -8.78
C GLU A 21 8.21 -0.22 -9.67
N HIS A 22 7.44 0.71 -9.11
CA HIS A 22 6.34 1.36 -9.84
C HIS A 22 6.78 2.61 -10.61
N GLY A 23 7.86 3.28 -10.22
CA GLY A 23 8.29 4.53 -10.82
C GLY A 23 7.31 5.67 -10.58
N SER A 24 6.60 5.67 -9.45
CA SER A 24 5.59 6.70 -9.16
C SER A 24 6.21 8.10 -9.04
N ARG A 25 5.52 9.10 -9.56
CA ARG A 25 5.96 10.52 -9.57
C ARG A 25 6.16 11.09 -8.15
N PRO A 26 6.87 12.22 -8.00
CA PRO A 26 6.96 12.94 -6.73
C PRO A 26 5.56 13.18 -6.12
N GLY A 27 5.45 13.09 -4.80
CA GLY A 27 4.16 13.20 -4.10
C GLY A 27 3.38 11.89 -3.97
N THR A 28 3.54 10.95 -4.89
CA THR A 28 2.85 9.65 -4.86
C THR A 28 3.68 8.59 -4.15
N THR A 29 3.17 8.02 -3.06
CA THR A 29 3.88 7.01 -2.27
C THR A 29 2.92 5.91 -1.83
N TYR A 30 2.83 4.82 -2.59
CA TYR A 30 1.88 3.73 -2.33
C TYR A 30 2.17 2.96 -1.03
N ALA A 31 3.43 2.78 -0.67
CA ALA A 31 3.87 2.19 0.59
C ALA A 31 4.62 3.25 1.39
N ARG A 32 3.96 3.85 2.36
CA ARG A 32 4.55 4.88 3.23
C ARG A 32 4.83 4.32 4.62
N VAL A 33 5.73 4.95 5.37
CA VAL A 33 5.98 4.64 6.78
C VAL A 33 5.62 5.88 7.60
N VAL A 34 4.64 5.72 8.48
CA VAL A 34 4.26 6.77 9.45
C VAL A 34 5.06 6.54 10.72
N ARG A 35 5.68 7.58 11.24
CA ARG A 35 6.38 7.57 12.53
C ARG A 35 5.63 8.40 13.55
N ARG A 36 5.60 7.88 14.76
CA ARG A 36 5.12 8.63 15.92
C ARG A 36 6.10 8.42 17.09
N GLU A 37 6.41 9.50 17.75
CA GLU A 37 7.20 9.50 18.97
C GLU A 37 6.33 10.04 20.11
N TRP A 38 6.55 9.51 21.32
CA TRP A 38 5.90 9.96 22.54
C TRP A 38 6.80 9.72 23.75
N GLY A 39 6.48 10.38 24.87
CA GLY A 39 7.32 10.40 26.05
C GLY A 39 8.24 11.61 26.07
N THR A 40 9.05 11.71 27.12
CA THR A 40 10.08 12.74 27.30
C THR A 40 11.42 12.07 27.58
N PHE A 41 12.50 12.72 27.15
CA PHE A 41 13.85 12.18 27.42
C PHE A 41 14.05 11.97 28.93
N PRO A 42 14.63 10.83 29.39
CA PRO A 42 15.21 9.73 28.57
C PRO A 42 14.20 8.67 28.10
N ASP A 43 12.95 8.70 28.52
CA ASP A 43 11.94 7.66 28.26
C ASP A 43 11.13 7.91 26.98
N VAL A 44 11.84 8.16 25.87
CA VAL A 44 11.22 8.36 24.55
C VAL A 44 10.95 7.03 23.89
N ARG A 45 9.72 6.85 23.40
CA ARG A 45 9.33 5.70 22.58
C ARG A 45 8.98 6.14 21.17
N ARG A 46 9.30 5.29 20.20
CA ARG A 46 9.00 5.52 18.79
C ARG A 46 8.38 4.29 18.16
N LEU A 47 7.30 4.51 17.43
CA LEU A 47 6.64 3.48 16.62
C LEU A 47 6.72 3.87 15.14
N SER A 48 7.05 2.91 14.29
CA SER A 48 7.00 3.04 12.84
C SER A 48 5.93 2.11 12.28
N VAL A 49 4.92 2.69 11.65
CA VAL A 49 3.80 1.95 11.08
C VAL A 49 3.84 2.06 9.56
N PRO A 50 4.19 0.99 8.85
CA PRO A 50 4.08 0.95 7.40
C PRO A 50 2.61 0.92 6.98
N VAL A 51 2.19 1.84 6.11
CA VAL A 51 0.82 1.99 5.63
C VAL A 51 0.78 1.94 4.11
N LEU A 52 -0.22 1.26 3.57
CA LEU A 52 -0.47 1.13 2.13
C LEU A 52 -1.98 0.99 1.90
N CYS A 53 -2.42 0.72 0.66
CA CYS A 53 -3.81 0.34 0.43
C CYS A 53 -4.14 -0.93 1.23
N MET A 54 -5.22 -0.91 1.99
CA MET A 54 -5.62 -2.02 2.85
C MET A 54 -6.29 -3.17 2.10
N HIS A 55 -6.58 -3.00 0.79
CA HIS A 55 -7.30 -3.99 -0.02
C HIS A 55 -8.50 -4.58 0.72
N CYS A 56 -9.37 -3.68 1.19
CA CYS A 56 -10.52 -3.99 2.05
C CYS A 56 -11.42 -5.06 1.44
N LYS A 57 -12.03 -5.90 2.27
CA LYS A 57 -13.09 -6.81 1.82
C LYS A 57 -14.34 -6.02 1.44
N ASN A 58 -14.64 -4.94 2.19
CA ASN A 58 -15.72 -4.00 1.95
C ASN A 58 -15.14 -2.64 1.53
N PRO A 59 -14.62 -2.47 0.30
CA PRO A 59 -13.90 -1.27 -0.11
C PRO A 59 -14.86 -0.12 -0.44
N PRO A 60 -14.96 0.95 0.37
CA PRO A 60 -15.86 2.08 0.09
C PRO A 60 -15.52 2.81 -1.21
N CYS A 61 -14.28 2.68 -1.65
CA CYS A 61 -13.77 3.32 -2.85
C CYS A 61 -14.21 2.64 -4.16
N VAL A 62 -14.85 1.47 -4.10
CA VAL A 62 -15.38 0.77 -5.29
C VAL A 62 -16.77 1.29 -5.65
N PRO A 63 -17.79 1.25 -4.78
CA PRO A 63 -19.15 1.67 -5.13
C PRO A 63 -19.28 3.17 -5.43
N VAL A 64 -18.35 4.00 -4.97
CA VAL A 64 -18.40 5.45 -5.26
C VAL A 64 -17.83 5.82 -6.63
N CYS A 65 -17.26 4.85 -7.37
CA CYS A 65 -16.66 5.12 -8.67
C CYS A 65 -17.73 5.16 -9.76
N PRO A 66 -18.01 6.33 -10.39
CA PRO A 66 -19.11 6.46 -11.35
C PRO A 66 -18.85 5.72 -12.66
N THR A 67 -17.59 5.51 -13.01
CA THR A 67 -17.18 4.82 -14.25
C THR A 67 -16.85 3.34 -14.04
N GLY A 68 -16.86 2.86 -12.79
CA GLY A 68 -16.40 1.51 -12.48
C GLY A 68 -14.88 1.29 -12.60
N ALA A 69 -14.09 2.36 -12.74
CA ALA A 69 -12.62 2.26 -12.81
C ALA A 69 -12.00 1.66 -11.54
N SER A 70 -12.58 1.96 -10.38
CA SER A 70 -12.14 1.36 -9.11
C SER A 70 -12.85 0.02 -8.92
N GLN A 71 -12.08 -1.05 -8.91
CA GLN A 71 -12.59 -2.42 -8.93
C GLN A 71 -11.94 -3.27 -7.84
N LYS A 72 -12.64 -4.34 -7.44
CA LYS A 72 -12.11 -5.41 -6.63
C LYS A 72 -12.14 -6.69 -7.47
N ARG A 73 -10.99 -7.34 -7.61
CA ARG A 73 -10.85 -8.59 -8.36
C ARG A 73 -11.39 -9.75 -7.51
N GLU A 74 -12.31 -10.55 -8.05
CA GLU A 74 -12.94 -11.65 -7.33
C GLU A 74 -11.95 -12.77 -7.00
N ALA A 75 -11.02 -13.04 -7.91
CA ALA A 75 -10.08 -14.15 -7.78
C ALA A 75 -9.14 -14.07 -6.57
N ASP A 76 -8.81 -12.87 -6.09
CA ASP A 76 -7.84 -12.64 -5.02
C ASP A 76 -8.14 -11.46 -4.11
N GLY A 77 -9.27 -10.81 -4.30
CA GLY A 77 -9.70 -9.68 -3.49
C GLY A 77 -8.87 -8.40 -3.67
N ILE A 78 -7.95 -8.36 -4.63
CA ILE A 78 -7.11 -7.18 -4.86
C ILE A 78 -7.94 -6.03 -5.42
N VAL A 79 -7.94 -4.90 -4.71
CA VAL A 79 -8.57 -3.66 -5.19
C VAL A 79 -7.58 -2.91 -6.08
N PHE A 80 -8.02 -2.48 -7.26
CA PHE A 80 -7.20 -1.76 -8.23
C PHE A 80 -7.97 -0.62 -8.90
N VAL A 81 -7.31 0.16 -9.71
CA VAL A 81 -7.91 1.18 -10.58
C VAL A 81 -7.52 0.87 -12.01
N ASP A 82 -8.51 0.87 -12.87
CA ASP A 82 -8.31 0.84 -14.31
C ASP A 82 -8.15 2.28 -14.81
N ALA A 83 -6.94 2.61 -15.26
CA ALA A 83 -6.59 3.95 -15.70
C ALA A 83 -7.33 4.36 -16.98
N ASP A 84 -7.65 3.39 -17.85
CA ASP A 84 -8.24 3.65 -19.17
C ASP A 84 -9.70 4.14 -19.07
N VAL A 85 -10.39 3.77 -17.98
CA VAL A 85 -11.77 4.21 -17.72
C VAL A 85 -11.90 5.21 -16.57
N CYS A 86 -10.78 5.58 -15.94
CA CYS A 86 -10.76 6.53 -14.85
C CYS A 86 -10.91 7.97 -15.36
N VAL A 87 -11.95 8.68 -14.92
CA VAL A 87 -12.21 10.09 -15.29
C VAL A 87 -11.65 11.09 -14.27
N GLY A 88 -10.88 10.66 -13.28
CA GLY A 88 -10.22 11.53 -12.32
C GLY A 88 -11.13 12.29 -11.37
N CYS A 89 -12.36 11.87 -11.16
CA CYS A 89 -13.34 12.58 -10.32
C CYS A 89 -12.97 12.63 -8.82
N ARG A 90 -11.96 11.89 -8.38
CA ARG A 90 -11.44 11.83 -7.00
C ARG A 90 -12.42 11.32 -5.93
N ALA A 91 -13.63 10.90 -6.26
CA ALA A 91 -14.59 10.37 -5.29
C ALA A 91 -14.01 9.23 -4.44
N CYS A 92 -13.25 8.33 -5.08
CA CYS A 92 -12.56 7.23 -4.40
C CYS A 92 -11.39 7.68 -3.50
N VAL A 93 -10.78 8.85 -3.77
CA VAL A 93 -9.75 9.45 -2.90
C VAL A 93 -10.41 9.94 -1.60
N MET A 94 -11.53 10.63 -1.73
CA MET A 94 -12.30 11.16 -0.58
C MET A 94 -12.92 10.05 0.27
N SER A 95 -13.33 8.94 -0.34
CA SER A 95 -13.96 7.82 0.37
C SER A 95 -12.95 6.90 1.07
N CYS A 96 -11.65 7.02 0.80
CA CYS A 96 -10.64 6.14 1.39
C CYS A 96 -10.22 6.60 2.79
N PRO A 97 -10.60 5.90 3.88
CA PRO A 97 -10.25 6.36 5.23
C PRO A 97 -8.76 6.21 5.55
N TYR A 98 -8.03 5.47 4.74
CA TYR A 98 -6.58 5.23 4.92
C TYR A 98 -5.71 6.22 4.11
N GLY A 99 -6.31 7.11 3.30
CA GLY A 99 -5.58 8.03 2.44
C GLY A 99 -4.61 7.32 1.49
N ALA A 100 -5.00 6.16 0.96
CA ALA A 100 -4.14 5.29 0.17
C ALA A 100 -4.42 5.38 -1.34
N ARG A 101 -4.94 6.51 -1.80
CA ARG A 101 -5.20 6.82 -3.20
C ARG A 101 -4.61 8.16 -3.55
N TYR A 102 -4.01 8.24 -4.72
CA TYR A 102 -3.24 9.39 -5.18
C TYR A 102 -3.78 9.81 -6.54
N PHE A 103 -4.09 11.09 -6.67
CA PHE A 103 -4.47 11.66 -7.96
C PHE A 103 -3.23 12.22 -8.64
N GLN A 104 -3.05 11.90 -9.91
CA GLN A 104 -1.93 12.38 -10.70
C GLN A 104 -2.36 13.63 -11.46
N ASP A 105 -1.95 14.80 -10.96
CA ASP A 105 -2.36 16.10 -11.49
C ASP A 105 -1.19 16.91 -12.10
N ASP A 106 0.04 16.42 -11.97
CA ASP A 106 1.19 17.13 -12.50
C ASP A 106 2.28 16.21 -13.10
N GLU A 107 3.13 16.79 -13.92
CA GLU A 107 4.25 16.11 -14.60
C GLU A 107 5.58 16.23 -13.88
N ARG A 108 5.58 16.67 -12.61
CA ARG A 108 6.84 16.84 -11.86
C ARG A 108 7.69 15.56 -11.88
N ASN A 109 8.98 15.77 -12.02
CA ASN A 109 10.00 14.74 -11.86
C ASN A 109 10.88 15.03 -10.63
N TYR A 110 11.80 14.12 -10.31
CA TYR A 110 12.64 14.23 -9.11
C TYR A 110 13.81 15.19 -9.25
N PHE A 111 14.26 15.46 -10.49
CA PHE A 111 15.52 16.15 -10.72
C PHE A 111 15.34 17.54 -11.34
N GLY A 112 14.12 17.91 -11.72
CA GLY A 112 13.84 19.12 -12.49
C GLY A 112 14.29 18.99 -13.96
N GLY A 113 13.78 19.86 -14.84
CA GLY A 113 14.09 19.79 -16.28
C GLY A 113 13.46 18.59 -16.98
N GLU A 114 14.19 17.99 -17.91
CA GLU A 114 13.73 16.83 -18.66
C GLU A 114 13.81 15.54 -17.84
N ASP A 115 12.86 14.62 -18.08
CA ASP A 115 12.89 13.29 -17.48
C ASP A 115 14.17 12.55 -17.86
N ASN A 116 14.83 11.92 -16.90
CA ASN A 116 15.94 11.03 -17.18
C ASN A 116 15.48 9.70 -17.81
N ALA A 117 16.41 8.85 -18.22
CA ALA A 117 16.10 7.59 -18.93
C ALA A 117 15.18 6.65 -18.11
N TYR A 118 15.36 6.60 -16.79
CA TYR A 118 14.52 5.81 -15.90
C TYR A 118 13.11 6.41 -15.82
N GLU A 119 12.99 7.70 -15.59
CA GLU A 119 11.74 8.42 -15.50
C GLU A 119 10.92 8.31 -16.78
N ARG A 120 11.52 8.57 -17.95
CA ARG A 120 10.85 8.39 -19.25
C ARG A 120 10.22 7.00 -19.40
N ARG A 121 10.98 5.96 -19.05
CA ARG A 121 10.49 4.57 -19.13
C ARG A 121 9.36 4.28 -18.15
N ARG A 122 9.46 4.79 -16.93
CA ARG A 122 8.50 4.47 -15.85
C ARG A 122 7.26 5.36 -15.91
N TYR A 123 7.42 6.65 -16.18
CA TYR A 123 6.31 7.60 -16.21
C TYR A 123 5.35 7.35 -17.40
N ALA A 124 5.79 6.68 -18.43
CA ALA A 124 4.91 6.24 -19.51
C ALA A 124 3.74 5.35 -19.06
N ALA A 125 3.87 4.68 -17.91
CA ALA A 125 2.82 3.87 -17.30
C ALA A 125 1.88 4.66 -16.37
N HIS A 126 2.14 5.97 -16.16
CA HIS A 126 1.42 6.84 -15.22
C HIS A 126 0.68 7.95 -15.97
N ALA A 127 -0.58 7.69 -16.33
CA ALA A 127 -1.42 8.67 -16.97
C ALA A 127 -1.73 9.86 -16.02
N LEU A 128 -1.79 11.07 -16.58
CA LEU A 128 -2.27 12.25 -15.86
C LEU A 128 -3.80 12.26 -15.80
N GLY A 129 -4.33 12.92 -14.78
CA GLY A 129 -5.78 13.04 -14.59
C GLY A 129 -6.45 11.79 -14.06
N VAL A 130 -5.69 10.76 -13.65
CA VAL A 130 -6.23 9.50 -13.10
C VAL A 130 -5.83 9.30 -11.64
N VAL A 131 -6.50 8.37 -10.97
CA VAL A 131 -6.18 7.98 -9.60
C VAL A 131 -5.34 6.72 -9.61
N GLU A 132 -4.27 6.73 -8.84
CA GLU A 132 -3.37 5.60 -8.63
C GLU A 132 -3.36 5.12 -7.18
N LYS A 133 -2.95 3.88 -6.95
CA LYS A 133 -2.80 3.27 -5.63
C LYS A 133 -1.97 2.00 -5.66
N CYS A 134 -1.59 1.50 -4.50
CA CYS A 134 -1.02 0.16 -4.36
C CYS A 134 -1.99 -0.90 -4.91
N ASP A 135 -1.50 -1.78 -5.76
CA ASP A 135 -2.21 -2.93 -6.34
C ASP A 135 -1.58 -4.26 -5.95
N PHE A 136 -0.80 -4.30 -4.86
CA PHE A 136 0.05 -5.42 -4.42
C PHE A 136 1.05 -5.88 -5.49
N CYS A 137 1.47 -4.97 -6.39
CA CYS A 137 2.37 -5.30 -7.51
C CYS A 137 1.82 -6.45 -8.35
N ARG A 138 0.59 -6.35 -8.87
CA ARG A 138 -0.09 -7.41 -9.65
C ARG A 138 0.78 -8.02 -10.74
N HIS A 139 1.60 -7.19 -11.40
CA HIS A 139 2.56 -7.64 -12.41
C HIS A 139 3.58 -8.64 -11.84
N ARG A 140 4.08 -8.41 -10.61
CA ARG A 140 5.00 -9.34 -9.93
C ARG A 140 4.29 -10.62 -9.49
N LEU A 141 3.07 -10.49 -8.96
CA LEU A 141 2.26 -11.65 -8.56
C LEU A 141 1.97 -12.57 -9.76
N ALA A 142 1.71 -11.99 -10.94
CA ALA A 142 1.53 -12.77 -12.18
C ALA A 142 2.78 -13.57 -12.59
N GLU A 143 3.96 -13.15 -12.13
CA GLU A 143 5.24 -13.85 -12.31
C GLU A 143 5.58 -14.78 -11.13
N GLY A 144 4.67 -14.99 -10.19
CA GLY A 144 4.91 -15.79 -8.99
C GLY A 144 5.86 -15.14 -7.96
N LYS A 145 6.06 -13.82 -8.06
CA LYS A 145 6.95 -13.05 -7.18
C LYS A 145 6.15 -12.28 -6.13
N GLU A 146 6.72 -12.10 -4.95
CA GLU A 146 6.13 -11.24 -3.91
C GLU A 146 6.11 -9.76 -4.32
N PRO A 147 5.19 -8.95 -3.71
CA PRO A 147 5.24 -7.49 -3.83
C PRO A 147 6.61 -6.93 -3.46
N ALA A 148 7.10 -5.94 -4.21
CA ALA A 148 8.44 -5.38 -4.03
C ALA A 148 8.72 -4.91 -2.60
N CYS A 149 7.72 -4.34 -1.92
CA CYS A 149 7.85 -3.87 -0.54
C CYS A 149 7.96 -5.00 0.50
N SER A 150 7.51 -6.22 0.19
CA SER A 150 7.71 -7.42 1.00
C SER A 150 9.07 -8.04 0.71
N ALA A 151 9.34 -8.33 -0.55
CA ALA A 151 10.59 -8.97 -0.99
C ALA A 151 11.86 -8.21 -0.56
N ASN A 152 11.80 -6.88 -0.52
CA ASN A 152 12.92 -6.01 -0.13
C ASN A 152 12.87 -5.53 1.33
N CYS A 153 12.05 -6.14 2.18
CA CYS A 153 12.02 -5.79 3.60
C CYS A 153 13.21 -6.42 4.34
N MET A 154 14.26 -5.63 4.65
CA MET A 154 15.47 -6.12 5.32
C MET A 154 15.19 -6.83 6.64
N CYS A 155 14.22 -6.32 7.41
CA CYS A 155 13.86 -6.85 8.72
C CYS A 155 12.80 -7.97 8.66
N LYS A 156 12.37 -8.37 7.44
CA LYS A 156 11.29 -9.36 7.26
C LYS A 156 10.03 -9.02 8.07
N ALA A 157 9.74 -7.72 8.17
CA ALA A 157 8.56 -7.21 8.89
C ALA A 157 7.28 -7.30 8.03
N ARG A 158 7.38 -7.65 6.76
CA ARG A 158 6.25 -7.81 5.85
C ARG A 158 6.22 -9.24 5.32
N THR A 159 5.09 -9.89 5.49
CA THR A 159 4.82 -11.22 4.93
C THR A 159 3.59 -11.11 4.03
N PHE A 160 3.72 -11.59 2.80
CA PHE A 160 2.62 -11.63 1.84
C PHE A 160 2.15 -13.06 1.66
N GLY A 161 0.84 -13.28 1.46
CA GLY A 161 0.28 -14.61 1.29
C GLY A 161 -1.24 -14.54 1.12
N ASP A 162 -1.85 -15.70 1.07
CA ASP A 162 -3.29 -15.90 0.95
C ASP A 162 -3.94 -15.96 2.33
N LEU A 163 -4.93 -15.10 2.57
CA LEU A 163 -5.72 -15.06 3.82
C LEU A 163 -6.82 -16.12 3.84
N ASP A 164 -7.24 -16.60 2.68
CA ASP A 164 -8.28 -17.61 2.56
C ASP A 164 -7.73 -19.03 2.75
N ASP A 165 -6.40 -19.21 2.69
CA ASP A 165 -5.73 -20.44 3.10
C ASP A 165 -5.41 -20.42 4.60
N PRO A 166 -6.12 -21.22 5.43
CA PRO A 166 -5.89 -21.31 6.88
C PRO A 166 -4.50 -21.83 7.26
N SER A 167 -3.84 -22.56 6.34
CA SER A 167 -2.50 -23.13 6.53
C SER A 167 -1.37 -22.17 6.15
N SER A 168 -1.69 -21.07 5.46
CA SER A 168 -0.72 -20.08 5.04
C SER A 168 0.04 -19.45 6.22
N GLU A 169 1.26 -19.01 5.97
CA GLU A 169 2.10 -18.36 6.98
C GLU A 169 1.39 -17.12 7.58
N ILE A 170 0.74 -16.31 6.74
CA ILE A 170 0.07 -15.10 7.22
C ILE A 170 -1.13 -15.44 8.11
N SER A 171 -1.92 -16.46 7.77
CA SER A 171 -3.06 -16.89 8.58
C SER A 171 -2.60 -17.44 9.93
N ARG A 172 -1.49 -18.17 9.96
CA ARG A 172 -0.85 -18.64 11.18
C ARG A 172 -0.35 -17.47 12.05
N LEU A 173 0.40 -16.53 11.46
CA LEU A 173 0.92 -15.36 12.18
C LEU A 173 -0.20 -14.53 12.82
N ILE A 174 -1.30 -14.29 12.10
CA ILE A 174 -2.46 -13.55 12.64
C ILE A 174 -3.03 -14.24 13.87
N ARG A 175 -3.24 -15.56 13.83
CA ARG A 175 -3.81 -16.33 14.95
C ARG A 175 -2.88 -16.39 16.15
N GLU A 176 -1.59 -16.70 15.91
CA GLU A 176 -0.63 -16.96 16.99
C GLU A 176 -0.14 -15.67 17.66
N GLN A 177 -0.07 -14.57 16.93
CA GLN A 177 0.51 -13.33 17.45
C GLN A 177 -0.51 -12.19 17.63
N GLY A 178 -1.80 -12.50 17.59
CA GLY A 178 -2.85 -11.50 17.84
C GLY A 178 -2.90 -10.41 16.79
N GLY A 179 -2.90 -10.81 15.51
CA GLY A 179 -2.98 -9.87 14.39
C GLY A 179 -4.26 -9.02 14.45
N PHE A 180 -4.12 -7.72 14.21
CA PHE A 180 -5.21 -6.76 14.22
C PHE A 180 -5.27 -5.92 12.95
N GLN A 181 -6.43 -5.36 12.68
CA GLN A 181 -6.67 -4.44 11.56
C GLN A 181 -6.64 -2.98 12.04
N LEU A 182 -6.26 -2.05 11.17
CA LEU A 182 -6.38 -0.62 11.47
C LEU A 182 -7.83 -0.16 11.29
N ASN A 183 -8.32 0.61 12.26
CA ASN A 183 -9.65 1.24 12.25
C ASN A 183 -10.78 0.23 11.96
N PRO A 184 -10.90 -0.87 12.71
CA PRO A 184 -11.92 -1.90 12.45
C PRO A 184 -13.35 -1.36 12.58
N GLU A 185 -13.55 -0.29 13.36
CA GLU A 185 -14.82 0.41 13.53
C GLU A 185 -15.39 1.02 12.25
N LEU A 186 -14.57 1.20 11.21
CA LEU A 186 -15.02 1.72 9.92
C LEU A 186 -15.70 0.66 9.04
N GLY A 187 -15.73 -0.60 9.45
CA GLY A 187 -16.41 -1.70 8.75
C GLY A 187 -15.86 -2.04 7.37
N THR A 188 -14.66 -1.54 7.03
CA THR A 188 -14.05 -1.77 5.71
C THR A 188 -13.42 -3.14 5.56
N ASP A 189 -13.17 -3.85 6.66
CA ASP A 189 -12.52 -5.16 6.74
C ASP A 189 -11.21 -5.23 5.94
N PRO A 190 -10.12 -4.60 6.42
CA PRO A 190 -8.81 -4.60 5.77
C PRO A 190 -8.22 -5.99 5.55
N SER A 191 -7.64 -6.25 4.37
CA SER A 191 -6.83 -7.45 4.10
C SER A 191 -5.35 -7.27 4.50
N VAL A 192 -5.00 -6.15 5.13
CA VAL A 192 -3.68 -5.91 5.73
C VAL A 192 -3.83 -5.96 7.24
N TYR A 193 -3.11 -6.88 7.87
CA TYR A 193 -3.07 -7.09 9.31
C TYR A 193 -1.75 -6.62 9.90
N TYR A 194 -1.79 -6.23 11.14
CA TYR A 194 -0.63 -5.80 11.90
C TYR A 194 -0.43 -6.70 13.10
N LEU A 195 0.82 -7.12 13.33
CA LEU A 195 1.19 -7.75 14.60
C LEU A 195 1.63 -6.66 15.58
N PRO A 196 1.24 -6.79 16.88
CA PRO A 196 1.49 -5.73 17.85
C PRO A 196 3.00 -5.50 18.06
N PRO A 197 3.42 -4.27 18.36
CA PRO A 197 4.78 -3.99 18.78
C PRO A 197 5.05 -4.60 20.17
N ASP A 198 6.32 -4.64 20.58
CA ASP A 198 6.66 -4.91 21.97
C ASP A 198 6.01 -3.87 22.90
N ARG A 199 5.61 -4.31 24.09
CA ARG A 199 5.03 -3.47 25.12
C ARG A 199 6.06 -2.53 25.73
#